data_1b5923e7bd684bdfef7d0188f044b1cd
#
_entry.id   1b5923e7bd684bdfef7d0188f044b1cd
#
_cell.length_a   1.000
_cell.length_b   1.000
_cell.length_c   1.000
_cell.angle_alpha   90.00
_cell.angle_beta   90.00
_cell.angle_gamma   90.00
#
_symmetry.space_group_name_H-M   'P 1'
#
loop_
_entity.id
_entity.type
_entity.pdbx_description
1 polymer ?
#
loop_
_entity_poly.entity_id
_entity_poly.type
_entity_poly.pdbx_seq_one_letter_code
_entity_poly.pdbx_strand_id
1 'polypeptide(L)'
;MDASPLIDIAGWLGVAALLIAYFLVSTQRMEGSSVPYQLLNAGGSGLLILNSYYYGAMPSVGINIAWIAIAIYALSRALQRPVH
;
A
#
# COMPACT_ATOMS: atom_id res chain seq x y z
N MET A 1 12.53 25.14 5.42
CA MET A 1 13.04 23.79 5.50
C MET A 1 12.32 22.90 4.48
N ASP A 2 13.08 22.17 3.73
CA ASP A 2 12.54 21.32 2.67
C ASP A 2 12.05 19.99 3.25
N ALA A 3 10.84 19.57 2.86
CA ALA A 3 10.25 18.30 3.31
C ALA A 3 10.72 17.13 2.48
N SER A 4 11.50 17.34 1.40
CA SER A 4 11.83 16.27 0.47
C SER A 4 12.55 15.07 1.11
N PRO A 5 13.44 15.22 2.10
CA PRO A 5 14.04 14.02 2.71
C PRO A 5 13.00 13.11 3.35
N LEU A 6 12.00 13.68 4.03
CA LEU A 6 10.93 12.88 4.65
C LEU A 6 10.03 12.24 3.58
N ILE A 7 9.76 12.98 2.52
CA ILE A 7 8.95 12.50 1.41
C ILE A 7 9.66 11.35 0.70
N ASP A 8 10.98 11.46 0.51
CA ASP A 8 11.77 10.40 -0.11
C ASP A 8 11.74 9.12 0.75
N ILE A 9 11.90 9.27 2.06
CA ILE A 9 11.81 8.14 2.97
C ILE A 9 10.43 7.49 2.88
N ALA A 10 9.37 8.30 2.89
CA ALA A 10 8.01 7.78 2.76
C ALA A 10 7.85 6.95 1.48
N GLY A 11 8.39 7.46 0.36
CA GLY A 11 8.34 6.73 -0.91
C GLY A 11 9.05 5.39 -0.84
N TRP A 12 10.25 5.36 -0.30
CA TRP A 12 11.00 4.11 -0.16
C TRP A 12 10.32 3.13 0.77
N LEU A 13 9.76 3.61 1.88
CA LEU A 13 9.00 2.74 2.79
C LEU A 13 7.76 2.18 2.11
N GLY A 14 7.09 3.00 1.28
CA GLY A 14 5.93 2.54 0.52
C GLY A 14 6.30 1.43 -0.45
N VAL A 15 7.38 1.62 -1.21
CA VAL A 15 7.88 0.60 -2.13
C VAL A 15 8.24 -0.67 -1.37
N ALA A 16 8.95 -0.55 -0.26
CA ALA A 16 9.34 -1.70 0.55
C ALA A 16 8.12 -2.46 1.05
N ALA A 17 7.10 -1.75 1.54
CA ALA A 17 5.89 -2.40 2.04
C ALA A 17 5.19 -3.19 0.94
N LEU A 18 5.05 -2.60 -0.26
CA LEU A 18 4.39 -3.30 -1.37
C LEU A 18 5.21 -4.49 -1.86
N LEU A 19 6.53 -4.36 -1.92
CA LEU A 19 7.39 -5.48 -2.33
C LEU A 19 7.35 -6.62 -1.31
N ILE A 20 7.37 -6.28 -0.02
CA ILE A 20 7.27 -7.29 1.03
C ILE A 20 5.93 -8.00 0.95
N ALA A 21 4.84 -7.25 0.77
CA ALA A 21 3.51 -7.83 0.63
C ALA A 21 3.47 -8.79 -0.56
N TYR A 22 3.98 -8.36 -1.70
CA TYR A 22 4.00 -9.19 -2.90
C TYR A 22 4.82 -10.46 -2.69
N PHE A 23 5.98 -10.33 -2.07
CA PHE A 23 6.85 -11.48 -1.78
C PHE A 23 6.13 -12.50 -0.90
N LEU A 24 5.48 -12.01 0.16
CA LEU A 24 4.82 -12.90 1.11
C LEU A 24 3.65 -13.64 0.47
N VAL A 25 2.87 -12.96 -0.37
CA VAL A 25 1.76 -13.60 -1.07
C VAL A 25 2.28 -14.55 -2.15
N SER A 26 3.30 -14.14 -2.91
CA SER A 26 3.84 -14.94 -3.99
C SER A 26 4.49 -16.24 -3.51
N THR A 27 5.05 -16.21 -2.29
CA THR A 27 5.66 -17.41 -1.70
C THR A 27 4.69 -18.17 -0.81
N GLN A 28 3.40 -17.82 -0.84
CA GLN A 28 2.35 -18.48 -0.09
C GLN A 28 2.55 -18.42 1.42
N ARG A 29 3.25 -17.41 1.89
CA ARG A 29 3.44 -17.17 3.32
C ARG A 29 2.33 -16.31 3.91
N MET A 30 1.51 -15.71 3.05
CA MET A 30 0.42 -14.84 3.45
C MET A 30 -0.66 -14.92 2.39
N GLU A 31 -1.92 -14.89 2.83
CA GLU A 31 -3.04 -14.88 1.90
C GLU A 31 -3.35 -13.46 1.44
N GLY A 32 -3.69 -13.32 0.14
CA GLY A 32 -4.04 -12.02 -0.42
C GLY A 32 -5.31 -11.42 0.17
N SER A 33 -6.18 -12.26 0.75
CA SER A 33 -7.40 -11.78 1.40
C SER A 33 -7.21 -11.47 2.88
N SER A 34 -5.98 -11.62 3.40
CA SER A 34 -5.74 -11.44 4.83
C SER A 34 -5.66 -9.95 5.22
N VAL A 35 -6.00 -9.67 6.47
CA VAL A 35 -5.91 -8.31 7.00
C VAL A 35 -4.48 -7.77 6.94
N PRO A 36 -3.45 -8.52 7.39
CA PRO A 36 -2.07 -8.00 7.33
C PRO A 36 -1.64 -7.63 5.91
N TYR A 37 -2.01 -8.44 4.91
CA TYR A 37 -1.65 -8.15 3.53
C TYR A 37 -2.29 -6.84 3.06
N GLN A 38 -3.59 -6.65 3.36
CA GLN A 38 -4.28 -5.45 2.93
C GLN A 38 -3.79 -4.21 3.67
N LEU A 39 -3.38 -4.35 4.92
CA LEU A 39 -2.77 -3.23 5.64
C LEU A 39 -1.45 -2.82 5.03
N LEU A 40 -0.61 -3.79 4.62
CA LEU A 40 0.63 -3.48 3.92
C LEU A 40 0.36 -2.77 2.61
N ASN A 41 -0.64 -3.24 1.86
CA ASN A 41 -1.00 -2.60 0.60
C ASN A 41 -1.53 -1.19 0.78
N ALA A 42 -2.48 -1.03 1.70
CA ALA A 42 -3.07 0.29 1.94
C ALA A 42 -2.03 1.27 2.46
N GLY A 43 -1.22 0.84 3.42
CA GLY A 43 -0.17 1.68 3.99
C GLY A 43 0.88 2.05 2.97
N GLY A 44 1.35 1.06 2.19
CA GLY A 44 2.35 1.30 1.16
C GLY A 44 1.85 2.24 0.08
N SER A 45 0.62 2.01 -0.41
CA SER A 45 0.04 2.89 -1.42
C SER A 45 -0.18 4.30 -0.90
N GLY A 46 -0.58 4.44 0.36
CA GLY A 46 -0.74 5.76 0.97
C GLY A 46 0.57 6.53 1.00
N LEU A 47 1.68 5.86 1.37
CA LEU A 47 2.99 6.48 1.37
C LEU A 47 3.43 6.87 -0.05
N LEU A 48 3.12 6.04 -1.04
CA LEU A 48 3.45 6.34 -2.42
C LEU A 48 2.61 7.49 -2.97
N ILE A 49 1.34 7.60 -2.57
CA ILE A 49 0.52 8.74 -2.96
C ILE A 49 1.15 10.03 -2.43
N LEU A 50 1.55 10.03 -1.18
CA LEU A 50 2.19 11.20 -0.57
C LEU A 50 3.45 11.59 -1.34
N ASN A 51 4.32 10.63 -1.63
CA ASN A 51 5.55 10.86 -2.37
C ASN A 51 5.26 11.36 -3.78
N SER A 52 4.36 10.69 -4.48
CA SER A 52 4.06 11.00 -5.88
C SER A 52 3.39 12.36 -6.02
N TYR A 53 2.48 12.68 -5.10
CA TYR A 53 1.80 13.97 -5.13
C TYR A 53 2.79 15.10 -4.90
N TYR A 54 3.68 14.94 -3.94
CA TYR A 54 4.69 15.96 -3.63
C TYR A 54 5.54 16.27 -4.85
N TYR A 55 5.92 15.25 -5.62
CA TYR A 55 6.77 15.43 -6.79
C TYR A 55 5.98 15.66 -8.08
N GLY A 56 4.66 15.74 -8.00
CA GLY A 56 3.84 16.01 -9.18
C GLY A 56 3.74 14.84 -10.14
N ALA A 57 4.04 13.62 -9.68
CA ALA A 57 3.95 12.43 -10.52
C ALA A 57 2.49 11.94 -10.56
N MET A 58 1.65 12.65 -11.28
CA MET A 58 0.21 12.43 -11.24
C MET A 58 -0.24 11.06 -11.74
N PRO A 59 0.36 10.46 -12.78
CA PRO A 59 -0.01 9.08 -13.12
C PRO A 59 0.20 8.09 -11.97
N SER A 60 1.29 8.26 -11.22
CA SER A 60 1.54 7.41 -10.05
C SER A 60 0.49 7.65 -8.96
N VAL A 61 0.10 8.91 -8.73
CA VAL A 61 -0.98 9.23 -7.80
C VAL A 61 -2.25 8.49 -8.21
N GLY A 62 -2.60 8.57 -9.49
CA GLY A 62 -3.83 7.94 -9.97
C GLY A 62 -3.85 6.44 -9.76
N ILE A 63 -2.76 5.75 -10.13
CA ILE A 63 -2.73 4.29 -9.99
C ILE A 63 -2.72 3.87 -8.52
N ASN A 64 -2.07 4.64 -7.66
CA ASN A 64 -2.04 4.31 -6.25
C ASN A 64 -3.37 4.62 -5.55
N ILE A 65 -4.12 5.61 -6.02
CA ILE A 65 -5.48 5.84 -5.53
C ILE A 65 -6.37 4.64 -5.87
N ALA A 66 -6.29 4.14 -7.10
CA ALA A 66 -7.04 2.95 -7.48
C ALA A 66 -6.62 1.75 -6.63
N TRP A 67 -5.32 1.59 -6.41
CA TRP A 67 -4.78 0.47 -5.64
C TRP A 67 -5.26 0.51 -4.20
N ILE A 68 -5.21 1.69 -3.55
CA ILE A 68 -5.63 1.80 -2.15
C ILE A 68 -7.14 1.61 -2.02
N ALA A 69 -7.92 2.03 -3.02
CA ALA A 69 -9.37 1.79 -3.01
C ALA A 69 -9.67 0.30 -3.02
N ILE A 70 -8.95 -0.46 -3.85
CA ILE A 70 -9.11 -1.92 -3.90
C ILE A 70 -8.68 -2.54 -2.57
N ALA A 71 -7.57 -2.07 -1.99
CA ALA A 71 -7.09 -2.59 -0.72
C ALA A 71 -8.09 -2.34 0.41
N ILE A 72 -8.68 -1.15 0.44
CA ILE A 72 -9.68 -0.80 1.45
C ILE A 72 -10.92 -1.68 1.30
N TYR A 73 -11.37 -1.88 0.04
CA TYR A 73 -12.51 -2.77 -0.20
C TYR A 73 -12.20 -4.18 0.28
N ALA A 74 -11.03 -4.71 -0.09
CA ALA A 74 -10.64 -6.06 0.32
C ALA A 74 -10.49 -6.17 1.83
N LEU A 75 -9.97 -5.11 2.47
CA LEU A 75 -9.85 -5.07 3.92
C LEU A 75 -11.21 -5.12 4.59
N SER A 76 -12.18 -4.34 4.08
CA SER A 76 -13.52 -4.34 4.65
C SER A 76 -14.15 -5.74 4.54
N ARG A 77 -13.93 -6.43 3.43
CA ARG A 77 -14.42 -7.79 3.26
C ARG A 77 -13.74 -8.76 4.22
N ALA A 78 -12.43 -8.61 4.41
CA ALA A 78 -11.67 -9.48 5.32
C ALA A 78 -12.17 -9.32 6.75
N LEU A 79 -12.49 -8.10 7.16
CA LEU A 79 -12.99 -7.82 8.51
C LEU A 79 -14.40 -8.35 8.75
N GLN A 80 -15.16 -8.59 7.67
CA GLN A 80 -16.52 -9.12 7.75
C GLN A 80 -16.57 -10.63 7.71
N ARG A 81 -15.43 -11.28 7.45
CA ARG A 81 -15.43 -12.74 7.29
C ARG A 81 -15.63 -13.42 8.62
N PRO A 82 -16.39 -14.54 8.63
CA PRO A 82 -16.55 -15.32 9.85
C PRO A 82 -15.20 -15.86 10.32
N VAL A 83 -15.05 -15.94 11.64
CA VAL A 83 -13.87 -16.55 12.25
C VAL A 83 -14.11 -18.05 12.33
N HIS A 84 -13.15 -18.81 11.85
CA HIS A 84 -13.21 -20.28 11.92
C HIS A 84 -12.17 -20.84 12.84
#